data_4a04087d7fe16c1e596f55944f79744a
#
_entry.id   4a04087d7fe16c1e596f55944f79744a
#
_cell.length_a   1.000
_cell.length_b   1.000
_cell.length_c   1.000
_cell.angle_alpha   90.00
_cell.angle_beta   90.00
_cell.angle_gamma   90.00
#
_symmetry.space_group_name_H-M   'P 1'
#
loop_
_entity.id
_entity.type
_entity.pdbx_description
1 polymer ?
#
loop_
_entity_poly.entity_id
_entity_poly.type
_entity_poly.pdbx_seq_one_letter_code
_entity_poly.pdbx_strand_id
1 'polypeptide(L)'
;MTGEGARPDVAASLATAFAEEWSHVVATLIRVTGDWSLAEDCTQEAFLAATTRWERDGVPEKPGAWLRTVARNAAVDRLRRRTTESRKLTVLAAGEDGVAPGPGELDELDDETAVPDDRLRLIFTCCHPALPLEGRVALTLRTLGGLSVQEIARAFGASEAAMAKRLVRARQKIVHARIPYRVPGPDELPERLGGVLAVVYLVFTEGYSATAGPSPVRADLCLEAIRLARLLVRLVPGEAQVHALLALTLLHDARRPARFDEDGGLVALE
;
A
#
# COMPACT_ATOMS: atom_id res chain seq x y z
N MET A 1 -19.70 -23.87 -34.63
CA MET A 1 -18.70 -24.08 -33.60
C MET A 1 -18.42 -22.71 -32.99
N THR A 2 -19.19 -22.35 -31.98
CA THR A 2 -19.04 -21.10 -31.24
C THR A 2 -17.92 -21.33 -30.22
N GLY A 3 -16.80 -20.58 -30.40
CA GLY A 3 -15.68 -20.61 -29.47
C GLY A 3 -16.14 -20.13 -28.08
N GLU A 4 -16.16 -21.06 -27.15
CA GLU A 4 -16.31 -20.82 -25.72
C GLU A 4 -15.05 -20.08 -25.28
N GLY A 5 -15.12 -18.74 -25.29
CA GLY A 5 -14.05 -17.88 -24.76
C GLY A 5 -13.83 -18.30 -23.32
N ALA A 6 -12.64 -18.82 -23.00
CA ALA A 6 -12.23 -19.18 -21.66
C ALA A 6 -12.54 -18.00 -20.73
N ARG A 7 -13.42 -18.23 -19.74
CA ARG A 7 -13.68 -17.22 -18.70
C ARG A 7 -12.33 -16.88 -18.07
N PRO A 8 -11.97 -15.57 -17.99
CA PRO A 8 -10.72 -15.19 -17.35
C PRO A 8 -10.70 -15.77 -15.93
N ASP A 9 -9.57 -16.32 -15.55
CA ASP A 9 -9.37 -16.79 -14.18
C ASP A 9 -9.54 -15.62 -13.21
N VAL A 10 -10.65 -15.61 -12.49
CA VAL A 10 -11.02 -14.54 -11.56
C VAL A 10 -9.95 -14.40 -10.47
N ALA A 11 -9.38 -15.51 -10.00
CA ALA A 11 -8.34 -15.48 -8.96
C ALA A 11 -7.06 -14.81 -9.49
N ALA A 12 -6.63 -15.14 -10.73
CA ALA A 12 -5.48 -14.48 -11.36
C ALA A 12 -5.73 -13.00 -11.62
N SER A 13 -6.95 -12.65 -12.07
CA SER A 13 -7.35 -11.26 -12.30
C SER A 13 -7.39 -10.45 -11.01
N LEU A 14 -7.89 -11.03 -9.90
CA LEU A 14 -7.87 -10.42 -8.58
C LEU A 14 -6.44 -10.21 -8.07
N ALA A 15 -5.56 -11.18 -8.22
CA ALA A 15 -4.16 -11.07 -7.81
C ALA A 15 -3.45 -9.95 -8.58
N THR A 16 -3.67 -9.87 -9.90
CA THR A 16 -3.13 -8.80 -10.75
C THR A 16 -3.67 -7.43 -10.32
N ALA A 17 -4.99 -7.32 -10.16
CA ALA A 17 -5.63 -6.08 -9.73
C ALA A 17 -5.16 -5.65 -8.32
N PHE A 18 -4.93 -6.61 -7.41
CA PHE A 18 -4.38 -6.30 -6.09
C PHE A 18 -2.97 -5.72 -6.18
N ALA A 19 -2.09 -6.36 -6.94
CA ALA A 19 -0.72 -5.89 -7.11
C ALA A 19 -0.62 -4.50 -7.77
N GLU A 20 -1.53 -4.17 -8.68
CA GLU A 20 -1.50 -2.92 -9.44
C GLU A 20 -2.29 -1.79 -8.81
N GLU A 21 -3.47 -2.09 -8.25
CA GLU A 21 -4.46 -1.09 -7.87
C GLU A 21 -4.54 -0.80 -6.36
N TRP A 22 -4.10 -1.74 -5.49
CA TRP A 22 -4.20 -1.55 -4.04
C TRP A 22 -3.67 -0.20 -3.57
N SER A 23 -2.38 0.07 -3.86
CA SER A 23 -1.73 1.30 -3.42
C SER A 23 -2.34 2.56 -4.03
N HIS A 24 -2.94 2.42 -5.18
CA HIS A 24 -3.62 3.45 -5.93
C HIS A 24 -4.90 3.90 -5.22
N VAL A 25 -5.77 2.91 -4.95
CA VAL A 25 -7.04 3.14 -4.27
C VAL A 25 -6.80 3.72 -2.87
N VAL A 26 -5.89 3.12 -2.11
CA VAL A 26 -5.54 3.60 -0.76
C VAL A 26 -5.00 5.02 -0.78
N ALA A 27 -4.06 5.34 -1.70
CA ALA A 27 -3.48 6.68 -1.79
C ALA A 27 -4.53 7.76 -2.08
N THR A 28 -5.41 7.47 -3.03
CA THR A 28 -6.52 8.37 -3.39
C THR A 28 -7.48 8.58 -2.22
N LEU A 29 -7.86 7.50 -1.53
CA LEU A 29 -8.76 7.62 -0.39
C LEU A 29 -8.13 8.37 0.79
N ILE A 30 -6.83 8.16 1.08
CA ILE A 30 -6.12 8.94 2.11
C ILE A 30 -6.10 10.43 1.76
N ARG A 31 -5.82 10.78 0.50
CA ARG A 31 -5.84 12.18 0.05
C ARG A 31 -7.18 12.85 0.33
N VAL A 32 -8.27 12.15 0.06
CA VAL A 32 -9.62 12.69 0.14
C VAL A 32 -10.16 12.69 1.57
N THR A 33 -9.92 11.62 2.31
CA THR A 33 -10.53 11.44 3.65
C THR A 33 -9.62 11.92 4.79
N GLY A 34 -8.30 12.00 4.57
CA GLY A 34 -7.31 12.18 5.63
C GLY A 34 -7.23 11.03 6.64
N ASP A 35 -8.07 9.99 6.50
CA ASP A 35 -8.19 8.88 7.43
C ASP A 35 -7.59 7.61 6.83
N TRP A 36 -6.40 7.22 7.31
CA TRP A 36 -5.64 6.04 6.87
C TRP A 36 -6.40 4.74 7.10
N SER A 37 -7.05 4.61 8.25
CA SER A 37 -7.78 3.38 8.60
C SER A 37 -9.01 3.24 7.73
N LEU A 38 -9.77 4.33 7.57
CA LEU A 38 -10.93 4.35 6.68
C LEU A 38 -10.56 4.00 5.24
N ALA A 39 -9.46 4.56 4.73
CA ALA A 39 -8.98 4.30 3.38
C ALA A 39 -8.64 2.83 3.16
N GLU A 40 -7.87 2.22 4.08
CA GLU A 40 -7.53 0.79 4.00
C GLU A 40 -8.76 -0.10 4.12
N ASP A 41 -9.66 0.18 5.07
CA ASP A 41 -10.88 -0.62 5.27
C ASP A 41 -11.79 -0.58 4.04
N CYS A 42 -12.01 0.60 3.45
CA CYS A 42 -12.83 0.74 2.25
C CYS A 42 -12.18 0.08 1.02
N THR A 43 -10.85 0.11 0.94
CA THR A 43 -10.11 -0.60 -0.11
C THR A 43 -10.27 -2.11 0.05
N GLN A 44 -10.08 -2.65 1.26
CA GLN A 44 -10.30 -4.08 1.53
C GLN A 44 -11.74 -4.51 1.19
N GLU A 45 -12.73 -3.70 1.55
CA GLU A 45 -14.14 -3.97 1.23
C GLU A 45 -14.38 -4.04 -0.28
N ALA A 46 -13.73 -3.15 -1.06
CA ALA A 46 -13.84 -3.18 -2.52
C ALA A 46 -13.25 -4.48 -3.10
N PHE A 47 -12.09 -4.93 -2.61
CA PHE A 47 -11.50 -6.20 -3.04
C PHE A 47 -12.35 -7.41 -2.60
N LEU A 48 -12.92 -7.39 -1.38
CA LEU A 48 -13.87 -8.43 -0.94
C LEU A 48 -15.13 -8.45 -1.81
N ALA A 49 -15.66 -7.29 -2.19
CA ALA A 49 -16.78 -7.22 -3.13
C ALA A 49 -16.41 -7.78 -4.52
N ALA A 50 -15.17 -7.57 -4.96
CA ALA A 50 -14.66 -8.08 -6.23
C ALA A 50 -14.64 -9.62 -6.24
N THR A 51 -14.23 -10.30 -5.15
CA THR A 51 -14.22 -11.76 -5.08
C THR A 51 -15.58 -12.35 -5.42
N THR A 52 -16.65 -11.78 -4.90
CA THR A 52 -18.01 -12.30 -5.10
C THR A 52 -18.64 -11.84 -6.42
N ARG A 53 -18.44 -10.55 -6.77
CA ARG A 53 -19.10 -9.98 -7.95
C ARG A 53 -18.45 -10.42 -9.24
N TRP A 54 -17.13 -10.52 -9.30
CA TRP A 54 -16.42 -10.95 -10.51
C TRP A 54 -16.62 -12.43 -10.80
N GLU A 55 -16.85 -13.25 -9.77
CA GLU A 55 -17.26 -14.66 -9.99
C GLU A 55 -18.65 -14.76 -10.64
N ARG A 56 -19.59 -13.89 -10.23
CA ARG A 56 -20.95 -13.91 -10.72
C ARG A 56 -21.12 -13.20 -12.07
N ASP A 57 -20.57 -11.97 -12.18
CA ASP A 57 -20.85 -11.02 -13.26
C ASP A 57 -19.73 -11.00 -14.32
N GLY A 58 -18.58 -11.66 -14.02
CA GLY A 58 -17.36 -11.59 -14.81
C GLY A 58 -16.43 -10.43 -14.37
N VAL A 59 -15.17 -10.53 -14.76
CA VAL A 59 -14.17 -9.48 -14.50
C VAL A 59 -14.51 -8.26 -15.37
N PRO A 60 -14.63 -7.05 -14.78
CA PRO A 60 -14.94 -5.86 -15.56
C PRO A 60 -13.79 -5.51 -16.53
N GLU A 61 -14.10 -4.82 -17.62
CA GLU A 61 -13.10 -4.40 -18.62
C GLU A 61 -12.01 -3.51 -18.02
N LYS A 62 -12.36 -2.68 -17.02
CA LYS A 62 -11.44 -1.80 -16.28
C LYS A 62 -11.50 -2.11 -14.77
N PRO A 63 -10.79 -3.16 -14.30
CA PRO A 63 -10.85 -3.59 -12.90
C PRO A 63 -10.48 -2.48 -11.89
N GLY A 64 -9.46 -1.69 -12.19
CA GLY A 64 -9.03 -0.58 -11.33
C GLY A 64 -10.07 0.51 -11.17
N ALA A 65 -10.76 0.90 -12.24
CA ALA A 65 -11.83 1.89 -12.18
C ALA A 65 -13.01 1.38 -11.34
N TRP A 66 -13.36 0.11 -11.50
CA TRP A 66 -14.40 -0.52 -10.72
C TRP A 66 -14.06 -0.55 -9.21
N LEU A 67 -12.81 -0.95 -8.86
CA LEU A 67 -12.33 -0.98 -7.47
C LEU A 67 -12.34 0.43 -6.84
N ARG A 68 -11.84 1.44 -7.57
CA ARG A 68 -11.88 2.84 -7.11
C ARG A 68 -13.30 3.30 -6.82
N THR A 69 -14.24 3.01 -7.72
CA THR A 69 -15.64 3.39 -7.55
C THR A 69 -16.27 2.73 -6.32
N VAL A 70 -16.06 1.42 -6.13
CA VAL A 70 -16.61 0.69 -4.98
C VAL A 70 -16.02 1.21 -3.67
N ALA A 71 -14.69 1.37 -3.60
CA ALA A 71 -14.00 1.85 -2.41
C ALA A 71 -14.40 3.29 -2.05
N ARG A 72 -14.55 4.16 -3.06
CA ARG A 72 -15.03 5.53 -2.89
C ARG A 72 -16.45 5.56 -2.32
N ASN A 73 -17.35 4.79 -2.90
CA ASN A 73 -18.74 4.74 -2.41
C ASN A 73 -18.80 4.27 -0.95
N ALA A 74 -18.01 3.26 -0.58
CA ALA A 74 -17.90 2.80 0.79
C ALA A 74 -17.36 3.91 1.73
N ALA A 75 -16.37 4.69 1.30
CA ALA A 75 -15.83 5.81 2.07
C ALA A 75 -16.87 6.93 2.26
N VAL A 76 -17.58 7.32 1.19
CA VAL A 76 -18.65 8.33 1.24
C VAL A 76 -19.74 7.90 2.22
N ASP A 77 -20.20 6.66 2.14
CA ASP A 77 -21.24 6.16 3.02
C ASP A 77 -20.82 6.16 4.49
N ARG A 78 -19.56 5.78 4.78
CA ARG A 78 -19.03 5.82 6.15
C ARG A 78 -18.89 7.25 6.68
N LEU A 79 -18.41 8.18 5.85
CA LEU A 79 -18.30 9.59 6.22
C LEU A 79 -19.70 10.19 6.48
N ARG A 80 -20.68 9.92 5.63
CA ARG A 80 -22.08 10.37 5.83
C ARG A 80 -22.67 9.85 7.14
N ARG A 81 -22.45 8.57 7.46
CA ARG A 81 -22.90 7.98 8.73
C ARG A 81 -22.24 8.67 9.93
N ARG A 82 -20.91 8.85 9.92
CA ARG A 82 -20.19 9.57 10.99
C ARG A 82 -20.70 10.99 11.19
N THR A 83 -20.96 11.73 10.11
CA THR A 83 -21.52 13.10 10.18
C THR A 83 -22.93 13.08 10.77
N THR A 84 -23.77 12.13 10.38
CA THR A 84 -25.12 12.00 10.91
C THR A 84 -25.13 11.62 12.39
N GLU A 85 -24.25 10.70 12.81
CA GLU A 85 -24.08 10.30 14.21
C GLU A 85 -23.53 11.47 15.05
N SER A 86 -22.53 12.20 14.55
CA SER A 86 -21.99 13.39 15.21
C SER A 86 -23.06 14.47 15.35
N ARG A 87 -23.87 14.74 14.33
CA ARG A 87 -25.01 15.67 14.42
C ARG A 87 -26.03 15.24 15.46
N LYS A 88 -26.39 13.95 15.51
CA LYS A 88 -27.30 13.45 16.54
C LYS A 88 -26.76 13.62 17.95
N LEU A 89 -25.46 13.37 18.16
CA LEU A 89 -24.78 13.59 19.43
C LEU A 89 -24.68 15.09 19.80
N THR A 90 -24.44 15.96 18.81
CA THR A 90 -24.36 17.40 19.02
C THR A 90 -25.74 18.00 19.31
N VAL A 91 -26.80 17.53 18.66
CA VAL A 91 -28.18 17.92 18.97
C VAL A 91 -28.60 17.48 20.37
N LEU A 92 -28.04 16.35 20.87
CA LEU A 92 -28.27 15.90 22.24
C LEU A 92 -27.40 16.66 23.28
N ALA A 93 -26.30 17.28 22.86
CA ALA A 93 -25.33 17.97 23.74
C ALA A 93 -25.42 19.51 23.73
N ALA A 94 -26.38 20.11 23.00
CA ALA A 94 -26.63 21.54 22.86
C ALA A 94 -25.60 22.37 22.08
N GLY A 95 -26.05 23.09 21.05
CA GLY A 95 -25.46 24.34 20.53
C GLY A 95 -24.66 24.22 19.26
N GLU A 96 -25.10 25.05 18.33
CA GLU A 96 -24.64 25.27 16.97
C GLU A 96 -23.13 25.45 16.80
N ASP A 97 -22.69 25.14 15.56
CA ASP A 97 -21.43 25.45 14.88
C ASP A 97 -20.33 24.38 14.89
N GLY A 98 -20.37 23.57 13.84
CA GLY A 98 -19.26 22.76 13.38
C GLY A 98 -19.49 22.36 11.94
N VAL A 99 -18.93 23.14 11.00
CA VAL A 99 -18.95 22.82 9.56
C VAL A 99 -18.06 21.62 9.31
N ALA A 100 -18.68 20.47 9.06
CA ALA A 100 -17.97 19.31 8.51
C ALA A 100 -17.76 19.52 6.99
N PRO A 101 -16.64 19.03 6.39
CA PRO A 101 -16.43 19.10 4.95
C PRO A 101 -17.61 18.51 4.20
N GLY A 102 -18.11 19.24 3.20
CA GLY A 102 -19.26 18.84 2.40
C GLY A 102 -18.95 17.70 1.44
N PRO A 103 -19.95 16.94 1.01
CA PRO A 103 -19.79 15.82 0.07
C PRO A 103 -19.36 16.22 -1.36
N GLY A 104 -19.16 17.50 -1.65
CA GLY A 104 -18.79 18.00 -2.99
C GLY A 104 -17.35 17.77 -3.41
N GLU A 105 -16.40 17.60 -2.46
CA GLU A 105 -14.97 17.37 -2.79
C GLU A 105 -14.66 15.96 -3.28
N LEU A 106 -15.63 15.05 -3.22
CA LEU A 106 -15.48 13.66 -3.65
C LEU A 106 -15.80 13.44 -5.13
N ASP A 107 -16.42 14.41 -5.81
CA ASP A 107 -16.78 14.29 -7.23
C ASP A 107 -15.61 14.57 -8.19
N GLU A 108 -14.52 15.19 -7.70
CA GLU A 108 -13.31 15.49 -8.50
C GLU A 108 -12.34 14.29 -8.64
N LEU A 109 -12.73 13.08 -8.22
CA LEU A 109 -11.85 11.90 -8.19
C LEU A 109 -11.68 11.19 -9.54
N ASP A 110 -12.34 11.66 -10.60
CA ASP A 110 -12.26 11.03 -11.93
C ASP A 110 -11.07 11.53 -12.79
N ASP A 111 -10.17 12.35 -12.23
CA ASP A 111 -9.00 12.80 -12.97
C ASP A 111 -7.91 11.70 -12.98
N GLU A 112 -7.88 10.90 -14.03
CA GLU A 112 -6.83 9.88 -14.28
C GLU A 112 -5.42 10.47 -14.29
N THR A 113 -5.27 11.78 -14.42
CA THR A 113 -3.97 12.48 -14.48
C THR A 113 -3.36 12.74 -13.09
N ALA A 114 -4.19 12.81 -12.03
CA ALA A 114 -3.72 13.06 -10.67
C ALA A 114 -3.12 11.82 -9.97
N VAL A 115 -3.27 10.66 -10.56
CA VAL A 115 -3.03 9.37 -9.98
C VAL A 115 -1.56 9.00 -9.69
N PRO A 116 -0.58 9.26 -10.57
CA PRO A 116 0.82 8.98 -10.24
C PRO A 116 1.31 9.76 -9.02
N ASP A 117 0.79 10.97 -8.84
CA ASP A 117 1.16 11.88 -7.77
C ASP A 117 0.68 11.39 -6.39
N ASP A 118 -0.52 10.83 -6.26
CA ASP A 118 -1.04 10.33 -4.99
C ASP A 118 -0.21 9.18 -4.43
N ARG A 119 0.26 8.26 -5.27
CA ARG A 119 1.17 7.18 -4.82
C ARG A 119 2.53 7.71 -4.39
N LEU A 120 3.05 8.73 -5.09
CA LEU A 120 4.27 9.39 -4.66
C LEU A 120 4.09 10.06 -3.30
N ARG A 121 3.01 10.82 -3.10
CA ARG A 121 2.68 11.41 -1.80
C ARG A 121 2.65 10.35 -0.70
N LEU A 122 1.99 9.22 -0.96
CA LEU A 122 1.90 8.12 -0.02
C LEU A 122 3.27 7.55 0.33
N ILE A 123 4.11 7.24 -0.67
CA ILE A 123 5.47 6.70 -0.47
C ILE A 123 6.30 7.64 0.40
N PHE A 124 6.37 8.92 0.04
CA PHE A 124 7.17 9.90 0.78
C PHE A 124 6.62 10.16 2.19
N THR A 125 5.34 10.03 2.41
CA THR A 125 4.73 10.14 3.74
C THR A 125 5.06 8.91 4.59
N CYS A 126 4.91 7.70 4.07
CA CYS A 126 5.28 6.45 4.76
C CYS A 126 6.76 6.40 5.15
N CYS A 127 7.64 6.93 4.27
CA CYS A 127 9.09 6.92 4.47
C CYS A 127 9.64 8.21 5.10
N HIS A 128 8.78 9.05 5.69
CA HIS A 128 9.22 10.34 6.25
C HIS A 128 10.25 10.16 7.38
N PRO A 129 11.36 10.95 7.41
CA PRO A 129 12.44 10.80 8.37
C PRO A 129 12.02 11.00 9.84
N ALA A 130 10.96 11.73 10.10
CA ALA A 130 10.40 11.88 11.45
C ALA A 130 9.78 10.59 12.02
N LEU A 131 9.54 9.57 11.18
CA LEU A 131 9.08 8.27 11.60
C LEU A 131 10.27 7.36 11.94
N PRO A 132 10.19 6.54 13.03
CA PRO A 132 11.17 5.49 13.27
C PRO A 132 11.25 4.53 12.08
N LEU A 133 12.45 4.02 11.78
CA LEU A 133 12.69 3.14 10.62
C LEU A 133 11.73 1.95 10.56
N GLU A 134 11.53 1.28 11.70
CA GLU A 134 10.58 0.17 11.81
C GLU A 134 9.12 0.58 11.50
N GLY A 135 8.75 1.82 11.83
CA GLY A 135 7.44 2.38 11.49
C GLY A 135 7.31 2.65 10.00
N ARG A 136 8.38 3.15 9.37
CA ARG A 136 8.42 3.37 7.91
C ARG A 136 8.24 2.05 7.16
N VAL A 137 9.01 1.02 7.53
CA VAL A 137 8.93 -0.32 6.92
C VAL A 137 7.53 -0.90 7.09
N ALA A 138 7.00 -0.89 8.32
CA ALA A 138 5.66 -1.43 8.60
C ALA A 138 4.55 -0.70 7.82
N LEU A 139 4.59 0.64 7.79
CA LEU A 139 3.62 1.43 7.01
C LEU A 139 3.74 1.17 5.52
N THR A 140 4.96 1.11 4.98
CA THR A 140 5.19 0.85 3.55
C THR A 140 4.60 -0.50 3.16
N LEU A 141 4.90 -1.56 3.90
CA LEU A 141 4.36 -2.89 3.63
C LEU A 141 2.83 -2.95 3.78
N ARG A 142 2.29 -2.28 4.80
CA ARG A 142 0.83 -2.25 5.03
C ARG A 142 0.10 -1.48 3.94
N THR A 143 0.54 -0.25 3.67
CA THR A 143 -0.23 0.71 2.89
C THR A 143 0.06 0.62 1.39
N LEU A 144 1.31 0.40 1.01
CA LEU A 144 1.72 0.25 -0.38
C LEU A 144 1.71 -1.21 -0.83
N GLY A 145 2.14 -2.13 0.05
CA GLY A 145 2.20 -3.56 -0.22
C GLY A 145 0.86 -4.28 -0.02
N GLY A 146 -0.04 -3.72 0.75
CA GLY A 146 -1.32 -4.36 1.06
C GLY A 146 -1.20 -5.54 2.03
N LEU A 147 -0.03 -5.77 2.63
CA LEU A 147 0.18 -6.89 3.54
C LEU A 147 -0.68 -6.73 4.80
N SER A 148 -1.20 -7.82 5.31
CA SER A 148 -1.91 -7.86 6.58
C SER A 148 -0.96 -7.62 7.75
N VAL A 149 -1.50 -7.17 8.89
CA VAL A 149 -0.71 -7.00 10.12
C VAL A 149 -0.01 -8.29 10.54
N GLN A 150 -0.69 -9.44 10.35
CA GLN A 150 -0.17 -10.77 10.64
C GLN A 150 1.03 -11.14 9.74
N GLU A 151 0.94 -10.85 8.44
CA GLU A 151 2.04 -11.10 7.50
C GLU A 151 3.26 -10.26 7.82
N ILE A 152 3.08 -8.97 8.11
CA ILE A 152 4.17 -8.08 8.52
C ILE A 152 4.77 -8.53 9.86
N ALA A 153 3.94 -8.88 10.84
CA ALA A 153 4.41 -9.36 12.14
C ALA A 153 5.25 -10.63 12.00
N ARG A 154 4.79 -11.60 11.19
CA ARG A 154 5.56 -12.81 10.87
C ARG A 154 6.88 -12.51 10.17
N ALA A 155 6.87 -11.54 9.24
CA ALA A 155 8.07 -11.14 8.52
C ALA A 155 9.18 -10.66 9.45
N PHE A 156 8.83 -9.92 10.50
CA PHE A 156 9.80 -9.30 11.41
C PHE A 156 9.87 -9.96 12.81
N GLY A 157 9.41 -11.21 12.94
CA GLY A 157 9.49 -11.94 14.20
C GLY A 157 8.78 -11.27 15.38
N ALA A 158 7.75 -10.44 15.08
CA ALA A 158 7.00 -9.70 16.09
C ALA A 158 5.62 -10.33 16.33
N SER A 159 5.02 -10.05 17.51
CA SER A 159 3.62 -10.39 17.70
C SER A 159 2.70 -9.47 16.89
N GLU A 160 1.54 -9.99 16.48
CA GLU A 160 0.54 -9.20 15.75
C GLU A 160 0.12 -7.96 16.55
N ALA A 161 -0.09 -8.10 17.86
CA ALA A 161 -0.44 -6.99 18.74
C ALA A 161 0.65 -5.91 18.80
N ALA A 162 1.94 -6.30 18.79
CA ALA A 162 3.06 -5.36 18.77
C ALA A 162 3.13 -4.63 17.41
N MET A 163 2.90 -5.34 16.32
CA MET A 163 2.89 -4.76 14.97
C MET A 163 1.70 -3.80 14.78
N ALA A 164 0.50 -4.18 15.24
CA ALA A 164 -0.67 -3.31 15.22
C ALA A 164 -0.41 -1.99 16.00
N LYS A 165 0.16 -2.09 17.22
CA LYS A 165 0.56 -0.91 18.02
C LYS A 165 1.62 -0.06 17.31
N ARG A 166 2.56 -0.67 16.57
CA ARG A 166 3.58 0.04 15.79
C ARG A 166 2.94 0.86 14.66
N LEU A 167 2.02 0.27 13.91
CA LEU A 167 1.27 0.95 12.85
C LEU A 167 0.43 2.11 13.40
N VAL A 168 -0.29 1.89 14.51
CA VAL A 168 -1.07 2.95 15.17
C VAL A 168 -0.16 4.11 15.58
N ARG A 169 0.98 3.84 16.24
CA ARG A 169 1.93 4.88 16.63
C ARG A 169 2.52 5.64 15.45
N ALA A 170 2.84 4.94 14.35
CA ALA A 170 3.36 5.57 13.15
C ALA A 170 2.32 6.53 12.54
N ARG A 171 1.05 6.13 12.42
CA ARG A 171 -0.05 6.99 11.95
C ARG A 171 -0.29 8.18 12.88
N GLN A 172 -0.31 7.95 14.20
CA GLN A 172 -0.42 9.03 15.18
C GLN A 172 0.74 10.02 15.05
N LYS A 173 1.97 9.53 14.81
CA LYS A 173 3.13 10.40 14.60
C LYS A 173 2.98 11.25 13.33
N ILE A 174 2.40 10.72 12.25
CA ILE A 174 2.10 11.50 11.04
C ILE A 174 1.20 12.69 11.39
N VAL A 175 0.11 12.45 12.14
CA VAL A 175 -0.83 13.48 12.54
C VAL A 175 -0.19 14.48 13.51
N HIS A 176 0.44 14.01 14.59
CA HIS A 176 1.01 14.89 15.63
C HIS A 176 2.18 15.74 15.12
N ALA A 177 3.04 15.15 14.27
CA ALA A 177 4.16 15.87 13.68
C ALA A 177 3.75 16.68 12.44
N ARG A 178 2.46 16.70 12.09
CA ARG A 178 1.91 17.38 10.92
C ARG A 178 2.71 17.06 9.64
N ILE A 179 3.06 15.78 9.46
CA ILE A 179 3.78 15.34 8.28
C ILE A 179 2.90 15.58 7.06
N PRO A 180 3.36 16.40 6.09
CA PRO A 180 2.52 16.78 4.97
C PRO A 180 2.33 15.59 4.01
N TYR A 181 1.12 15.42 3.51
CA TYR A 181 0.79 14.46 2.45
C TYR A 181 1.08 15.09 1.08
N ARG A 182 2.39 15.16 0.72
CA ARG A 182 2.85 15.79 -0.52
C ARG A 182 4.10 15.10 -1.08
N VAL A 183 4.38 15.33 -2.34
CA VAL A 183 5.69 15.03 -2.91
C VAL A 183 6.68 16.09 -2.42
N PRO A 184 7.89 15.70 -1.99
CA PRO A 184 8.94 16.64 -1.63
C PRO A 184 9.29 17.56 -2.79
N GLY A 185 9.65 18.81 -2.49
CA GLY A 185 10.21 19.72 -3.47
C GLY A 185 11.59 19.27 -3.98
N PRO A 186 12.09 19.87 -5.10
CA PRO A 186 13.36 19.47 -5.70
C PRO A 186 14.54 19.48 -4.71
N ASP A 187 14.56 20.42 -3.79
CA ASP A 187 15.65 20.55 -2.79
C ASP A 187 15.61 19.45 -1.73
N GLU A 188 14.40 18.96 -1.36
CA GLU A 188 14.20 17.90 -0.37
C GLU A 188 14.27 16.50 -1.01
N LEU A 189 14.01 16.40 -2.32
CA LEU A 189 13.80 15.13 -3.02
C LEU A 189 14.97 14.15 -2.88
N PRO A 190 16.25 14.54 -3.05
CA PRO A 190 17.36 13.60 -2.97
C PRO A 190 17.47 12.90 -1.60
N GLU A 191 17.37 13.66 -0.50
CA GLU A 191 17.43 13.12 0.85
C GLU A 191 16.22 12.22 1.14
N ARG A 192 15.03 12.66 0.75
CA ARG A 192 13.78 11.94 0.96
C ARG A 192 13.71 10.67 0.13
N LEU A 193 14.22 10.70 -1.10
CA LEU A 193 14.32 9.53 -1.97
C LEU A 193 15.29 8.49 -1.38
N GLY A 194 16.43 8.91 -0.85
CA GLY A 194 17.37 8.04 -0.14
C GLY A 194 16.68 7.25 0.99
N GLY A 195 15.80 7.93 1.75
CA GLY A 195 14.99 7.29 2.79
C GLY A 195 14.01 6.25 2.26
N VAL A 196 13.38 6.50 1.11
CA VAL A 196 12.50 5.55 0.43
C VAL A 196 13.28 4.33 -0.05
N LEU A 197 14.40 4.55 -0.74
CA LEU A 197 15.24 3.48 -1.27
C LEU A 197 15.77 2.58 -0.15
N ALA A 198 16.16 3.17 1.00
CA ALA A 198 16.60 2.42 2.17
C ALA A 198 15.50 1.50 2.71
N VAL A 199 14.24 1.97 2.78
CA VAL A 199 13.10 1.14 3.22
C VAL A 199 12.86 -0.02 2.26
N VAL A 200 12.84 0.23 0.94
CA VAL A 200 12.64 -0.82 -0.07
C VAL A 200 13.77 -1.84 -0.02
N TYR A 201 15.01 -1.37 0.13
CA TYR A 201 16.18 -2.26 0.26
C TYR A 201 16.11 -3.12 1.55
N LEU A 202 15.69 -2.54 2.68
CA LEU A 202 15.50 -3.29 3.92
C LEU A 202 14.42 -4.37 3.79
N VAL A 203 13.31 -4.09 3.11
CA VAL A 203 12.28 -5.09 2.82
C VAL A 203 12.87 -6.22 1.97
N PHE A 204 13.67 -5.87 0.95
CA PHE A 204 14.34 -6.86 0.12
C PHE A 204 15.33 -7.72 0.91
N THR A 205 16.18 -7.10 1.72
CA THR A 205 17.20 -7.84 2.50
C THR A 205 16.58 -8.78 3.52
N GLU A 206 15.49 -8.37 4.17
CA GLU A 206 14.73 -9.25 5.06
C GLU A 206 14.09 -10.42 4.30
N GLY A 207 13.64 -10.19 3.07
CA GLY A 207 13.15 -11.26 2.19
C GLY A 207 14.25 -12.21 1.72
N TYR A 208 15.42 -11.68 1.40
CA TYR A 208 16.55 -12.42 0.84
C TYR A 208 17.33 -13.21 1.90
N SER A 209 17.37 -12.72 3.13
CA SER A 209 18.03 -13.36 4.29
C SER A 209 17.24 -12.97 5.54
N ALA A 210 16.24 -13.79 5.85
CA ALA A 210 15.34 -13.50 6.96
C ALA A 210 16.08 -13.53 8.31
N THR A 211 15.89 -12.49 9.11
CA THR A 211 16.47 -12.39 10.45
C THR A 211 15.68 -13.22 11.47
N ALA A 212 14.43 -13.58 11.15
CA ALA A 212 13.55 -14.36 12.02
C ALA A 212 12.54 -15.18 11.20
N GLY A 213 12.07 -16.29 11.80
CA GLY A 213 11.07 -17.15 11.19
C GLY A 213 11.59 -18.55 10.83
N PRO A 214 10.70 -19.42 10.35
CA PRO A 214 11.04 -20.83 10.08
C PRO A 214 11.82 -21.02 8.77
N SER A 215 11.82 -20.04 7.87
CA SER A 215 12.51 -20.10 6.58
C SER A 215 13.60 -19.04 6.51
N PRO A 216 14.79 -19.37 6.03
CA PRO A 216 15.87 -18.41 5.83
C PRO A 216 15.60 -17.43 4.69
N VAL A 217 14.59 -17.69 3.86
CA VAL A 217 14.17 -16.84 2.74
C VAL A 217 12.68 -16.57 2.79
N ARG A 218 12.32 -15.33 2.56
CA ARG A 218 10.96 -14.82 2.44
C ARG A 218 10.74 -14.27 1.04
N ALA A 219 10.50 -15.18 0.09
CA ALA A 219 10.34 -14.83 -1.33
C ALA A 219 9.23 -13.79 -1.56
N ASP A 220 8.16 -13.82 -0.76
CA ASP A 220 7.08 -12.86 -0.74
C ASP A 220 7.58 -11.41 -0.56
N LEU A 221 8.48 -11.19 0.40
CA LEU A 221 9.08 -9.88 0.65
C LEU A 221 10.04 -9.44 -0.47
N CYS A 222 10.82 -10.37 -1.05
CA CYS A 222 11.66 -10.06 -2.20
C CYS A 222 10.82 -9.55 -3.38
N LEU A 223 9.75 -10.28 -3.70
CA LEU A 223 8.85 -9.92 -4.80
C LEU A 223 8.16 -8.58 -4.53
N GLU A 224 7.74 -8.33 -3.29
CA GLU A 224 7.12 -7.05 -2.92
C GLU A 224 8.12 -5.89 -3.03
N ALA A 225 9.36 -6.05 -2.57
CA ALA A 225 10.39 -5.02 -2.71
C ALA A 225 10.69 -4.72 -4.20
N ILE A 226 10.77 -5.75 -5.04
CA ILE A 226 10.94 -5.60 -6.50
C ILE A 226 9.74 -4.87 -7.11
N ARG A 227 8.52 -5.19 -6.68
CA ARG A 227 7.32 -4.50 -7.12
C ARG A 227 7.35 -3.01 -6.76
N LEU A 228 7.75 -2.68 -5.53
CA LEU A 228 7.91 -1.30 -5.08
C LEU A 228 9.01 -0.57 -5.85
N ALA A 229 10.14 -1.23 -6.10
CA ALA A 229 11.22 -0.65 -6.92
C ALA A 229 10.76 -0.37 -8.36
N ARG A 230 10.01 -1.28 -8.98
CA ARG A 230 9.41 -1.06 -10.31
C ARG A 230 8.40 0.10 -10.30
N LEU A 231 7.62 0.23 -9.23
CA LEU A 231 6.72 1.35 -9.05
C LEU A 231 7.50 2.67 -9.00
N LEU A 232 8.57 2.74 -8.22
CA LEU A 232 9.42 3.94 -8.13
C LEU A 232 10.04 4.31 -9.48
N VAL A 233 10.52 3.36 -10.29
CA VAL A 233 11.01 3.61 -11.66
C VAL A 233 9.95 4.29 -12.52
N ARG A 234 8.69 3.87 -12.41
CA ARG A 234 7.58 4.49 -13.15
C ARG A 234 7.24 5.90 -12.66
N LEU A 235 7.36 6.14 -11.35
CA LEU A 235 6.96 7.40 -10.74
C LEU A 235 8.06 8.47 -10.77
N VAL A 236 9.34 8.06 -10.74
CA VAL A 236 10.50 8.96 -10.78
C VAL A 236 11.56 8.43 -11.77
N PRO A 237 11.24 8.40 -13.08
CA PRO A 237 12.06 7.73 -14.09
C PRO A 237 13.44 8.38 -14.30
N GLY A 238 13.63 9.65 -13.92
CA GLY A 238 14.89 10.37 -14.06
C GLY A 238 15.95 10.04 -13.01
N GLU A 239 15.58 9.29 -11.96
CA GLU A 239 16.45 9.06 -10.80
C GLU A 239 17.28 7.78 -10.96
N ALA A 240 18.58 7.93 -11.24
CA ALA A 240 19.51 6.81 -11.46
C ALA A 240 19.55 5.83 -10.27
N GLN A 241 19.44 6.33 -9.04
CA GLN A 241 19.47 5.51 -7.82
C GLN A 241 18.30 4.52 -7.76
N VAL A 242 17.13 4.89 -8.30
CA VAL A 242 15.94 4.02 -8.35
C VAL A 242 16.18 2.85 -9.30
N HIS A 243 16.77 3.13 -10.48
CA HIS A 243 17.15 2.10 -11.44
C HIS A 243 18.23 1.17 -10.89
N ALA A 244 19.23 1.74 -10.17
CA ALA A 244 20.28 0.95 -9.53
C ALA A 244 19.70 0.01 -8.46
N LEU A 245 18.76 0.47 -7.62
CA LEU A 245 18.09 -0.40 -6.65
C LEU A 245 17.29 -1.52 -7.33
N LEU A 246 16.53 -1.21 -8.38
CA LEU A 246 15.80 -2.24 -9.12
C LEU A 246 16.75 -3.28 -9.74
N ALA A 247 17.84 -2.84 -10.37
CA ALA A 247 18.84 -3.74 -10.94
C ALA A 247 19.46 -4.64 -9.86
N LEU A 248 19.86 -4.05 -8.71
CA LEU A 248 20.43 -4.78 -7.58
C LEU A 248 19.47 -5.87 -7.08
N THR A 249 18.21 -5.50 -6.83
CA THR A 249 17.21 -6.45 -6.30
C THR A 249 16.91 -7.57 -7.30
N LEU A 250 16.82 -7.27 -8.60
CA LEU A 250 16.60 -8.27 -9.65
C LEU A 250 17.78 -9.24 -9.79
N LEU A 251 19.03 -8.74 -9.75
CA LEU A 251 20.23 -9.59 -9.84
C LEU A 251 20.35 -10.52 -8.63
N HIS A 252 20.05 -10.02 -7.43
CA HIS A 252 20.05 -10.86 -6.24
C HIS A 252 18.90 -11.89 -6.27
N ASP A 253 17.69 -11.48 -6.69
CA ASP A 253 16.56 -12.39 -6.77
C ASP A 253 16.78 -13.50 -7.81
N ALA A 254 17.40 -13.20 -8.95
CA ALA A 254 17.76 -14.18 -9.96
C ALA A 254 18.70 -15.28 -9.43
N ARG A 255 19.53 -14.96 -8.44
CA ARG A 255 20.44 -15.92 -7.79
C ARG A 255 19.79 -16.69 -6.62
N ARG A 256 18.63 -16.24 -6.15
CA ARG A 256 17.94 -16.82 -4.99
C ARG A 256 17.71 -18.34 -5.10
N PRO A 257 17.22 -18.88 -6.23
CA PRO A 257 17.01 -20.32 -6.36
C PRO A 257 18.30 -21.16 -6.24
N ALA A 258 19.45 -20.60 -6.63
CA ALA A 258 20.74 -21.30 -6.59
C ALA A 258 21.48 -21.17 -5.23
N ARG A 259 20.91 -20.46 -4.26
CA ARG A 259 21.54 -20.27 -2.93
C ARG A 259 21.32 -21.43 -1.96
N PHE A 260 20.35 -22.26 -2.23
CA PHE A 260 19.97 -23.34 -1.34
C PHE A 260 19.96 -24.66 -2.12
N ASP A 261 20.46 -25.70 -1.50
CA ASP A 261 20.33 -27.07 -1.99
C ASP A 261 18.93 -27.64 -1.75
N GLU A 262 18.70 -28.88 -2.19
CA GLU A 262 17.41 -29.56 -2.03
C GLU A 262 17.02 -29.78 -0.55
N ASP A 263 18.01 -29.81 0.35
CA ASP A 263 17.84 -29.96 1.79
C ASP A 263 17.70 -28.62 2.53
N GLY A 264 17.73 -27.46 1.81
CA GLY A 264 17.64 -26.12 2.38
C GLY A 264 18.95 -25.61 2.97
N GLY A 265 20.08 -26.28 2.73
CA GLY A 265 21.42 -25.85 3.09
C GLY A 265 21.91 -24.69 2.20
N LEU A 266 22.70 -23.76 2.76
CA LEU A 266 23.34 -22.70 1.98
C LEU A 266 24.45 -23.27 1.08
N VAL A 267 24.30 -23.03 -0.22
CA VAL A 267 25.32 -23.38 -1.20
C VAL A 267 26.42 -22.31 -1.20
N ALA A 268 27.66 -22.71 -0.90
CA ALA A 268 28.79 -21.80 -0.99
C ALA A 268 29.05 -21.41 -2.46
N LEU A 269 29.45 -20.17 -2.68
CA LEU A 269 29.96 -19.74 -3.98
C LEU A 269 31.39 -20.27 -4.13
N GLU A 270 31.60 -21.14 -5.10
CA GLU A 270 32.95 -21.54 -5.54
C GLU A 270 33.58 -20.43 -6.39
#